data_ba56ccfd4c619988d66bd546a6a01e09
#
_entry.id   ba56ccfd4c619988d66bd546a6a01e09
#
_cell.length_a   1.000
_cell.length_b   1.000
_cell.length_c   1.000
_cell.angle_alpha   90.00
_cell.angle_beta   90.00
_cell.angle_gamma   90.00
#
_symmetry.space_group_name_H-M   'P 1'
#
loop_
_entity.id
_entity.type
_entity.pdbx_description
1 polymer ?
#
loop_
_entity_poly.entity_id
_entity_poly.type
_entity_poly.pdbx_seq_one_letter_code
_entity_poly.pdbx_strand_id
1 'polypeptide(L)'
;MAVSEANAAPMLVLSDFKGQGALYDGLIRTLNDGTFVHAYLISSPAGMGKRTLARLMAQHLLCTGDGKPCGTCPACIQVRENNHPDVITVTPGKPLSPEVKSGMAGIPVDEIRYVNGLVGQHTFVGGRRVVIIERAEKMNQPAQNALLKTLEEPMAGTVFLLLTESPELLLPTIVSRCRALKLHPWPDEVIMAALRAHSVESTMAKKALSVCGGSIGQALSVAADEAYWQRRRDVMQDFFGISARVDILKVSTAWKDRKDEADGLLSDVEDMLRTLMLVRFGKQDASLLEDYPEPWQRLGREGELPSFMKLMDAVTEARRMRMNQVTWQAVVEQLLLSLMEEKSKWSM
;
A
#
# COMPACT_ATOMS: atom_id res chain seq x y z
N MET A 1 6.12 30.95 -25.01
CA MET A 1 6.66 30.40 -23.76
C MET A 1 6.29 28.93 -23.72
N ALA A 2 7.21 28.06 -24.06
CA ALA A 2 7.00 26.61 -24.08
C ALA A 2 7.00 26.11 -22.64
N VAL A 3 5.84 25.63 -22.16
CA VAL A 3 5.74 24.86 -20.93
C VAL A 3 6.37 23.50 -21.20
N SER A 4 7.42 23.19 -20.49
CA SER A 4 8.22 21.98 -20.63
C SER A 4 7.33 20.74 -20.53
N GLU A 5 7.30 19.95 -21.59
CA GLU A 5 6.83 18.53 -21.64
C GLU A 5 7.80 17.62 -20.87
N ALA A 6 8.15 18.01 -19.64
CA ALA A 6 9.03 17.22 -18.81
C ALA A 6 8.23 16.28 -17.93
N ASN A 7 8.32 14.98 -18.23
CA ASN A 7 8.03 13.86 -17.34
C ASN A 7 6.56 13.62 -16.93
N ALA A 8 5.64 13.51 -17.89
CA ALA A 8 4.39 12.82 -17.62
C ALA A 8 4.69 11.32 -17.42
N ALA A 9 4.46 10.79 -16.22
CA ALA A 9 4.53 9.36 -15.97
C ALA A 9 3.72 8.59 -17.02
N PRO A 10 4.18 7.42 -17.50
CA PRO A 10 3.52 6.67 -18.55
C PRO A 10 2.06 6.41 -18.17
N MET A 11 1.17 6.65 -19.13
CA MET A 11 -0.26 6.45 -18.94
C MET A 11 -0.54 4.96 -18.74
N LEU A 12 -0.93 4.56 -17.52
CA LEU A 12 -1.33 3.20 -17.22
C LEU A 12 -2.63 2.86 -17.95
N VAL A 13 -2.68 1.65 -18.50
CA VAL A 13 -3.83 1.07 -19.19
C VAL A 13 -4.22 -0.26 -18.52
N LEU A 14 -5.42 -0.76 -18.77
CA LEU A 14 -5.87 -2.03 -18.18
C LEU A 14 -4.92 -3.20 -18.47
N SER A 15 -4.29 -3.22 -19.66
CA SER A 15 -3.32 -4.27 -20.01
C SER A 15 -2.08 -4.31 -19.12
N ASP A 16 -1.74 -3.24 -18.41
CA ASP A 16 -0.62 -3.23 -17.47
C ASP A 16 -0.88 -4.12 -16.27
N PHE A 17 -2.16 -4.44 -15.99
CA PHE A 17 -2.56 -5.37 -14.95
C PHE A 17 -2.49 -6.86 -15.36
N LYS A 18 -1.99 -7.22 -16.54
CA LYS A 18 -1.78 -8.63 -16.94
C LYS A 18 -0.95 -9.42 -15.94
N GLY A 19 -0.02 -8.78 -15.24
CA GLY A 19 0.76 -9.40 -14.15
C GLY A 19 -0.08 -9.93 -12.99
N GLN A 20 -1.38 -9.58 -12.90
CA GLN A 20 -2.34 -10.12 -11.93
C GLN A 20 -2.98 -11.46 -12.37
N GLY A 21 -2.59 -12.01 -13.53
CA GLY A 21 -2.99 -13.32 -14.00
C GLY A 21 -4.50 -13.52 -14.12
N ALA A 22 -5.02 -14.61 -13.54
CA ALA A 22 -6.43 -14.98 -13.66
C ALA A 22 -7.43 -13.91 -13.19
N LEU A 23 -7.02 -13.06 -12.24
CA LEU A 23 -7.84 -11.91 -11.81
C LEU A 23 -8.06 -10.94 -12.97
N TYR A 24 -6.96 -10.57 -13.65
CA TYR A 24 -7.03 -9.68 -14.81
C TYR A 24 -7.86 -10.28 -15.91
N ASP A 25 -7.61 -11.54 -16.31
CA ASP A 25 -8.32 -12.22 -17.39
C ASP A 25 -9.83 -12.31 -17.12
N GLY A 26 -10.20 -12.63 -15.89
CA GLY A 26 -11.60 -12.68 -15.45
C GLY A 26 -12.27 -11.31 -15.47
N LEU A 27 -11.57 -10.26 -15.01
CA LEU A 27 -12.07 -8.89 -15.00
C LEU A 27 -12.29 -8.37 -16.44
N ILE A 28 -11.27 -8.47 -17.30
CA ILE A 28 -11.34 -8.00 -18.70
C ILE A 28 -12.47 -8.67 -19.46
N ARG A 29 -12.65 -9.97 -19.28
CA ARG A 29 -13.74 -10.72 -19.90
C ARG A 29 -15.09 -10.13 -19.50
N THR A 30 -15.35 -9.97 -18.19
CA THR A 30 -16.63 -9.42 -17.71
C THR A 30 -16.87 -7.97 -18.11
N LEU A 31 -15.81 -7.16 -18.21
CA LEU A 31 -15.91 -5.77 -18.67
C LEU A 31 -16.26 -5.71 -20.16
N ASN A 32 -15.62 -6.51 -21.02
CA ASN A 32 -15.83 -6.53 -22.46
C ASN A 32 -17.21 -7.11 -22.82
N ASP A 33 -17.62 -8.16 -22.14
CA ASP A 33 -18.92 -8.84 -22.37
C ASP A 33 -20.10 -8.05 -21.80
N GLY A 34 -19.84 -6.97 -21.04
CA GLY A 34 -20.89 -6.19 -20.39
C GLY A 34 -21.57 -6.91 -19.20
N THR A 35 -21.00 -8.03 -18.75
CA THR A 35 -21.53 -8.88 -17.65
C THR A 35 -20.98 -8.48 -16.29
N PHE A 36 -20.50 -7.25 -16.13
CA PHE A 36 -19.98 -6.74 -14.88
C PHE A 36 -21.07 -6.67 -13.80
N VAL A 37 -20.66 -6.87 -12.55
CA VAL A 37 -21.57 -6.79 -11.39
C VAL A 37 -21.62 -5.36 -10.84
N HIS A 38 -22.67 -5.07 -10.08
CA HIS A 38 -22.91 -3.75 -9.50
C HIS A 38 -21.93 -3.36 -8.38
N ALA A 39 -21.19 -4.31 -7.77
CA ALA A 39 -20.25 -4.01 -6.70
C ALA A 39 -19.02 -4.91 -6.74
N TYR A 40 -17.85 -4.29 -6.57
CA TYR A 40 -16.55 -4.95 -6.45
C TYR A 40 -15.88 -4.53 -5.15
N LEU A 41 -15.23 -5.48 -4.48
CA LEU A 41 -14.35 -5.26 -3.35
C LEU A 41 -12.91 -5.51 -3.78
N ILE A 42 -12.13 -4.44 -3.99
CA ILE A 42 -10.75 -4.50 -4.42
C ILE A 42 -9.86 -4.43 -3.19
N SER A 43 -9.20 -5.54 -2.87
CA SER A 43 -8.38 -5.66 -1.65
C SER A 43 -6.92 -5.94 -1.96
N SER A 44 -6.03 -5.31 -1.23
CA SER A 44 -4.58 -5.58 -1.19
C SER A 44 -3.90 -4.66 -0.17
N PRO A 45 -2.64 -4.89 0.21
CA PRO A 45 -1.83 -3.89 0.91
C PRO A 45 -1.75 -2.55 0.17
N ALA A 46 -1.24 -1.51 0.86
CA ALA A 46 -1.05 -0.18 0.28
C ALA A 46 -0.15 -0.21 -0.97
N GLY A 47 -0.37 0.70 -1.91
CA GLY A 47 0.49 0.88 -3.09
C GLY A 47 0.41 -0.20 -4.17
N MET A 48 -0.40 -1.23 -4.03
CA MET A 48 -0.56 -2.32 -5.02
C MET A 48 -1.35 -1.93 -6.28
N GLY A 49 -1.87 -0.69 -6.35
CA GLY A 49 -2.60 -0.21 -7.52
C GLY A 49 -4.13 -0.31 -7.45
N LYS A 50 -4.74 -0.50 -6.26
CA LYS A 50 -6.21 -0.54 -6.09
C LYS A 50 -6.91 0.66 -6.72
N ARG A 51 -6.42 1.89 -6.40
CA ARG A 51 -6.99 3.13 -6.94
C ARG A 51 -6.81 3.23 -8.45
N THR A 52 -5.67 2.82 -8.97
CA THR A 52 -5.39 2.78 -10.41
C THR A 52 -6.33 1.84 -11.12
N LEU A 53 -6.50 0.61 -10.61
CA LEU A 53 -7.43 -0.36 -11.17
C LEU A 53 -8.86 0.18 -11.17
N ALA A 54 -9.32 0.75 -10.05
CA ALA A 54 -10.66 1.33 -9.95
C ALA A 54 -10.89 2.44 -10.98
N ARG A 55 -9.91 3.32 -11.19
CA ARG A 55 -9.99 4.37 -12.23
C ARG A 55 -10.02 3.81 -13.65
N LEU A 56 -9.22 2.81 -13.94
CA LEU A 56 -9.21 2.14 -15.25
C LEU A 56 -10.54 1.40 -15.51
N MET A 57 -11.12 0.78 -14.46
CA MET A 57 -12.47 0.22 -14.54
C MET A 57 -13.52 1.32 -14.82
N ALA A 58 -13.45 2.45 -14.12
CA ALA A 58 -14.32 3.58 -14.36
C ALA A 58 -14.18 4.14 -15.79
N GLN A 59 -12.95 4.29 -16.28
CA GLN A 59 -12.71 4.69 -17.68
C GLN A 59 -13.33 3.70 -18.67
N HIS A 60 -13.20 2.39 -18.42
CA HIS A 60 -13.79 1.36 -19.28
C HIS A 60 -15.33 1.47 -19.31
N LEU A 61 -15.94 1.60 -18.13
CA LEU A 61 -17.40 1.65 -17.96
C LEU A 61 -18.04 2.90 -18.57
N LEU A 62 -17.33 4.04 -18.52
CA LEU A 62 -17.82 5.35 -18.99
C LEU A 62 -17.31 5.73 -20.39
N CYS A 63 -16.39 4.97 -20.96
CA CYS A 63 -15.79 5.24 -22.25
C CYS A 63 -16.83 5.24 -23.37
N THR A 64 -16.83 6.30 -24.19
CA THR A 64 -17.69 6.47 -25.36
C THR A 64 -17.01 6.16 -26.69
N GLY A 65 -15.70 5.88 -26.66
CA GLY A 65 -14.92 5.54 -27.86
C GLY A 65 -14.82 4.04 -28.10
N ASP A 66 -14.23 3.68 -29.24
CA ASP A 66 -13.94 2.30 -29.63
C ASP A 66 -12.70 1.79 -28.90
N GLY A 67 -12.67 0.48 -28.54
CA GLY A 67 -11.54 -0.13 -27.81
C GLY A 67 -11.44 0.34 -26.37
N LYS A 68 -12.42 0.00 -25.56
CA LYS A 68 -12.56 0.47 -24.18
C LYS A 68 -11.49 -0.07 -23.21
N PRO A 69 -10.91 0.79 -22.37
CA PRO A 69 -10.97 2.25 -22.39
C PRO A 69 -10.08 2.82 -23.50
N CYS A 70 -10.58 3.76 -24.31
CA CYS A 70 -9.80 4.35 -25.42
C CYS A 70 -8.73 5.35 -24.95
N GLY A 71 -8.83 5.86 -23.73
CA GLY A 71 -7.88 6.82 -23.13
C GLY A 71 -7.95 8.27 -23.66
N THR A 72 -8.64 8.49 -24.80
CA THR A 72 -8.64 9.77 -25.54
C THR A 72 -9.99 10.48 -25.57
N CYS A 73 -11.10 9.78 -25.35
CA CYS A 73 -12.42 10.42 -25.33
C CYS A 73 -12.58 11.32 -24.07
N PRO A 74 -13.50 12.30 -24.11
CA PRO A 74 -13.71 13.22 -22.98
C PRO A 74 -13.94 12.50 -21.66
N ALA A 75 -14.73 11.42 -21.65
CA ALA A 75 -15.00 10.63 -20.43
C ALA A 75 -13.71 10.01 -19.88
N CYS A 76 -12.86 9.39 -20.70
CA CYS A 76 -11.59 8.82 -20.26
C CYS A 76 -10.65 9.90 -19.69
N ILE A 77 -10.59 11.07 -20.32
CA ILE A 77 -9.77 12.19 -19.84
C ILE A 77 -10.29 12.69 -18.49
N GLN A 78 -11.59 12.95 -18.38
CA GLN A 78 -12.21 13.45 -17.15
C GLN A 78 -12.05 12.46 -15.97
N VAL A 79 -12.20 11.15 -16.20
CA VAL A 79 -11.95 10.13 -15.16
C VAL A 79 -10.49 10.18 -14.70
N ARG A 80 -9.54 10.30 -15.63
CA ARG A 80 -8.12 10.41 -15.32
C ARG A 80 -7.81 11.63 -14.47
N GLU A 81 -8.44 12.76 -14.76
CA GLU A 81 -8.28 14.03 -14.05
C GLU A 81 -9.14 14.16 -12.79
N ASN A 82 -9.90 13.11 -12.43
CA ASN A 82 -10.84 13.06 -11.29
C ASN A 82 -11.92 14.15 -11.32
N ASN A 83 -12.41 14.52 -12.48
CA ASN A 83 -13.44 15.54 -12.66
C ASN A 83 -14.66 15.05 -13.47
N HIS A 84 -14.81 13.73 -13.70
CA HIS A 84 -15.99 13.18 -14.39
C HIS A 84 -17.23 13.27 -13.48
N PRO A 85 -18.34 13.88 -13.95
CA PRO A 85 -19.52 14.14 -13.10
C PRO A 85 -20.23 12.86 -12.62
N ASP A 86 -20.13 11.76 -13.34
CA ASP A 86 -20.70 10.46 -12.97
C ASP A 86 -19.70 9.54 -12.25
N VAL A 87 -18.55 10.08 -11.79
CA VAL A 87 -17.64 9.37 -10.89
C VAL A 87 -17.65 10.05 -9.53
N ILE A 88 -18.18 9.35 -8.54
CA ILE A 88 -18.22 9.81 -7.15
C ILE A 88 -17.08 9.12 -6.41
N THR A 89 -16.13 9.87 -5.85
CA THR A 89 -15.02 9.31 -5.09
C THR A 89 -15.10 9.74 -3.63
N VAL A 90 -15.34 8.79 -2.74
CA VAL A 90 -15.35 8.98 -1.29
C VAL A 90 -13.95 8.71 -0.75
N THR A 91 -13.35 9.69 -0.09
CA THR A 91 -12.01 9.57 0.49
C THR A 91 -12.05 10.01 1.95
N PRO A 92 -11.53 9.21 2.91
CA PRO A 92 -11.44 9.64 4.31
C PRO A 92 -10.73 10.99 4.44
N GLY A 93 -11.28 11.88 5.23
CA GLY A 93 -10.74 13.22 5.46
C GLY A 93 -11.09 14.28 4.40
N LYS A 94 -11.70 13.89 3.27
CA LYS A 94 -12.14 14.77 2.19
C LYS A 94 -13.62 14.52 1.89
N PRO A 95 -14.54 15.02 2.74
CA PRO A 95 -15.95 14.73 2.57
C PRO A 95 -16.53 15.42 1.34
N LEU A 96 -17.52 14.76 0.74
CA LEU A 96 -18.39 15.30 -0.31
C LEU A 96 -19.62 15.97 0.31
N SER A 97 -20.10 15.43 1.45
CA SER A 97 -21.21 15.99 2.18
C SER A 97 -20.84 17.30 2.86
N PRO A 98 -21.64 18.39 2.71
CA PRO A 98 -21.40 19.64 3.42
C PRO A 98 -21.62 19.53 4.94
N GLU A 99 -22.29 18.48 5.41
CA GLU A 99 -22.56 18.23 6.83
C GLU A 99 -21.38 17.55 7.54
N VAL A 100 -20.44 16.99 6.80
CA VAL A 100 -19.26 16.29 7.33
C VAL A 100 -18.06 17.22 7.38
N LYS A 101 -17.39 17.30 8.54
CA LYS A 101 -16.19 18.13 8.71
C LYS A 101 -14.99 17.50 8.00
N SER A 102 -14.22 18.32 7.30
CA SER A 102 -12.93 17.93 6.70
C SER A 102 -11.94 17.49 7.79
N GLY A 103 -11.03 16.58 7.41
CA GLY A 103 -9.97 16.09 8.31
C GLY A 103 -10.39 14.96 9.24
N MET A 104 -11.63 14.45 9.19
CA MET A 104 -12.02 13.26 9.92
C MET A 104 -11.27 12.02 9.41
N ALA A 105 -10.67 11.25 10.32
CA ALA A 105 -9.91 10.05 9.96
C ALA A 105 -10.74 8.90 9.35
N GLY A 106 -12.07 8.95 9.49
CA GLY A 106 -13.01 7.93 9.02
C GLY A 106 -14.02 8.43 7.99
N ILE A 107 -14.90 7.53 7.55
CA ILE A 107 -16.05 7.82 6.70
C ILE A 107 -17.31 7.67 7.55
N PRO A 108 -17.95 8.77 7.96
CA PRO A 108 -19.16 8.75 8.80
C PRO A 108 -20.41 8.38 7.98
N VAL A 109 -21.49 8.06 8.68
CA VAL A 109 -22.76 7.65 8.05
C VAL A 109 -23.37 8.73 7.15
N ASP A 110 -23.20 10.00 7.51
CA ASP A 110 -23.78 11.12 6.75
C ASP A 110 -23.12 11.29 5.38
N GLU A 111 -21.82 10.92 5.27
CA GLU A 111 -21.13 10.84 3.98
C GLU A 111 -21.76 9.78 3.07
N ILE A 112 -22.03 8.59 3.60
CA ILE A 112 -22.63 7.50 2.81
C ILE A 112 -24.09 7.81 2.47
N ARG A 113 -24.84 8.44 3.38
CA ARG A 113 -26.22 8.91 3.09
C ARG A 113 -26.24 9.95 1.98
N TYR A 114 -25.28 10.88 1.99
CA TYR A 114 -25.14 11.86 0.93
C TYR A 114 -24.85 11.19 -0.42
N VAL A 115 -23.89 10.26 -0.45
CA VAL A 115 -23.56 9.46 -1.66
C VAL A 115 -24.78 8.69 -2.16
N ASN A 116 -25.53 8.03 -1.28
CA ASN A 116 -26.77 7.32 -1.64
C ASN A 116 -27.80 8.26 -2.27
N GLY A 117 -27.91 9.50 -1.78
CA GLY A 117 -28.75 10.55 -2.38
C GLY A 117 -28.28 10.94 -3.78
N LEU A 118 -26.95 11.09 -3.99
CA LEU A 118 -26.39 11.38 -5.32
C LEU A 118 -26.62 10.23 -6.31
N VAL A 119 -26.50 8.98 -5.85
CA VAL A 119 -26.74 7.78 -6.67
C VAL A 119 -28.19 7.72 -7.16
N GLY A 120 -29.15 8.19 -6.35
CA GLY A 120 -30.57 8.25 -6.72
C GLY A 120 -30.92 9.29 -7.80
N GLN A 121 -30.01 10.19 -8.17
CA GLN A 121 -30.22 11.20 -9.21
C GLN A 121 -29.90 10.64 -10.60
N HIS A 122 -30.40 11.31 -11.64
CA HIS A 122 -30.05 10.96 -13.02
C HIS A 122 -28.55 11.13 -13.29
N THR A 123 -28.00 10.27 -14.16
CA THR A 123 -26.61 10.39 -14.65
C THR A 123 -26.49 11.56 -15.61
N PHE A 124 -25.32 12.21 -15.63
CA PHE A 124 -25.06 13.35 -16.52
C PHE A 124 -24.67 12.90 -17.93
N VAL A 125 -23.91 11.82 -18.04
CA VAL A 125 -23.36 11.33 -19.31
C VAL A 125 -23.48 9.81 -19.41
N GLY A 126 -24.22 9.29 -20.37
CA GLY A 126 -24.14 7.88 -20.77
C GLY A 126 -24.88 6.84 -19.92
N GLY A 127 -25.71 7.23 -18.94
CA GLY A 127 -26.58 6.28 -18.21
C GLY A 127 -25.86 5.37 -17.22
N ARG A 128 -24.56 5.58 -16.95
CA ARG A 128 -23.77 4.83 -15.95
C ARG A 128 -23.14 5.76 -14.93
N ARG A 129 -23.01 5.26 -13.71
CA ARG A 129 -22.35 5.93 -12.58
C ARG A 129 -21.38 5.00 -11.90
N VAL A 130 -20.22 5.51 -11.50
CA VAL A 130 -19.22 4.76 -10.75
C VAL A 130 -19.00 5.43 -9.40
N VAL A 131 -19.14 4.67 -8.32
CA VAL A 131 -18.85 5.11 -6.95
C VAL A 131 -17.60 4.41 -6.47
N ILE A 132 -16.56 5.17 -6.17
CA ILE A 132 -15.30 4.65 -5.64
C ILE A 132 -15.23 5.03 -4.16
N ILE A 133 -15.17 4.03 -3.27
CA ILE A 133 -15.00 4.24 -1.83
C ILE A 133 -13.57 3.83 -1.47
N GLU A 134 -12.70 4.81 -1.25
CA GLU A 134 -11.31 4.60 -0.86
C GLU A 134 -11.21 4.28 0.63
N ARG A 135 -10.38 3.29 0.98
CA ARG A 135 -10.19 2.83 2.36
C ARG A 135 -11.53 2.52 3.03
N ALA A 136 -12.31 1.67 2.38
CA ALA A 136 -13.67 1.31 2.80
C ALA A 136 -13.72 0.79 4.25
N GLU A 137 -12.64 0.21 4.77
CA GLU A 137 -12.46 -0.18 6.17
C GLU A 137 -12.54 1.00 7.15
N LYS A 138 -12.44 2.25 6.66
CA LYS A 138 -12.59 3.47 7.48
C LYS A 138 -14.05 3.91 7.65
N MET A 139 -14.99 3.25 7.00
CA MET A 139 -16.41 3.44 7.28
C MET A 139 -16.74 2.97 8.71
N ASN A 140 -17.38 3.84 9.52
CA ASN A 140 -17.91 3.39 10.79
C ASN A 140 -19.08 2.42 10.56
N GLN A 141 -19.46 1.66 11.59
CA GLN A 141 -20.51 0.63 11.47
C GLN A 141 -21.86 1.19 10.96
N PRO A 142 -22.34 2.37 11.40
CA PRO A 142 -23.54 2.99 10.82
C PRO A 142 -23.40 3.33 9.33
N ALA A 143 -22.20 3.76 8.86
CA ALA A 143 -21.94 4.03 7.44
C ALA A 143 -21.99 2.74 6.61
N GLN A 144 -21.37 1.67 7.11
CA GLN A 144 -21.43 0.37 6.47
C GLN A 144 -22.88 -0.14 6.35
N ASN A 145 -23.68 -0.02 7.40
CA ASN A 145 -25.11 -0.39 7.37
C ASN A 145 -25.91 0.48 6.39
N ALA A 146 -25.63 1.78 6.30
CA ALA A 146 -26.31 2.66 5.35
C ALA A 146 -26.00 2.31 3.88
N LEU A 147 -24.83 1.71 3.60
CA LEU A 147 -24.45 1.26 2.26
C LEU A 147 -25.17 -0.03 1.85
N LEU A 148 -25.51 -0.91 2.81
CA LEU A 148 -26.10 -2.23 2.54
C LEU A 148 -27.36 -2.13 1.68
N LYS A 149 -28.28 -1.20 2.00
CA LYS A 149 -29.53 -1.04 1.24
C LYS A 149 -29.25 -0.77 -0.24
N THR A 150 -28.27 0.07 -0.54
CA THR A 150 -27.90 0.43 -1.93
C THR A 150 -27.17 -0.70 -2.64
N LEU A 151 -26.45 -1.57 -1.90
CA LEU A 151 -25.84 -2.77 -2.47
C LEU A 151 -26.85 -3.90 -2.70
N GLU A 152 -27.95 -3.95 -1.94
CA GLU A 152 -29.03 -4.93 -2.12
C GLU A 152 -29.93 -4.57 -3.30
N GLU A 153 -30.25 -3.29 -3.43
CA GLU A 153 -31.13 -2.75 -4.48
C GLU A 153 -30.39 -1.67 -5.28
N PRO A 154 -29.41 -2.07 -6.10
CA PRO A 154 -28.56 -1.11 -6.82
C PRO A 154 -29.38 -0.39 -7.89
N MET A 155 -29.19 0.92 -7.98
CA MET A 155 -29.73 1.72 -9.07
C MET A 155 -29.13 1.25 -10.40
N ALA A 156 -29.97 1.08 -11.40
CA ALA A 156 -29.55 0.63 -12.73
C ALA A 156 -28.41 1.48 -13.28
N GLY A 157 -27.37 0.84 -13.79
CA GLY A 157 -26.19 1.51 -14.33
C GLY A 157 -25.18 1.99 -13.29
N THR A 158 -25.42 1.80 -11.98
CA THR A 158 -24.45 2.16 -10.92
C THR A 158 -23.52 1.01 -10.60
N VAL A 159 -22.21 1.30 -10.51
CA VAL A 159 -21.17 0.34 -10.10
C VAL A 159 -20.41 0.90 -8.91
N PHE A 160 -20.33 0.11 -7.83
CA PHE A 160 -19.57 0.42 -6.63
C PHE A 160 -18.21 -0.27 -6.66
N LEU A 161 -17.14 0.47 -6.41
CA LEU A 161 -15.77 -0.01 -6.29
C LEU A 161 -15.27 0.31 -4.87
N LEU A 162 -15.32 -0.68 -3.98
CA LEU A 162 -14.84 -0.56 -2.60
C LEU A 162 -13.37 -0.96 -2.57
N LEU A 163 -12.49 -0.03 -2.15
CA LEU A 163 -11.06 -0.25 -2.03
C LEU A 163 -10.70 -0.42 -0.57
N THR A 164 -10.04 -1.52 -0.21
CA THR A 164 -9.68 -1.80 1.19
C THR A 164 -8.30 -2.44 1.32
N GLU A 165 -7.65 -2.22 2.45
CA GLU A 165 -6.44 -2.93 2.86
C GLU A 165 -6.78 -4.09 3.80
N SER A 166 -7.91 -3.98 4.51
CA SER A 166 -8.36 -4.90 5.56
C SER A 166 -9.83 -5.27 5.35
N PRO A 167 -10.11 -6.23 4.45
CA PRO A 167 -11.49 -6.65 4.16
C PRO A 167 -12.20 -7.25 5.38
N GLU A 168 -11.46 -7.76 6.37
CA GLU A 168 -11.96 -8.30 7.63
C GLU A 168 -12.60 -7.23 8.55
N LEU A 169 -12.32 -5.95 8.33
CA LEU A 169 -12.94 -4.84 9.05
C LEU A 169 -14.28 -4.40 8.46
N LEU A 170 -14.64 -4.95 7.30
CA LEU A 170 -15.94 -4.74 6.70
C LEU A 170 -16.96 -5.75 7.20
N LEU A 171 -18.21 -5.34 7.26
CA LEU A 171 -19.29 -6.25 7.62
C LEU A 171 -19.36 -7.42 6.63
N PRO A 172 -19.51 -8.68 7.11
CA PRO A 172 -19.65 -9.84 6.23
C PRO A 172 -20.77 -9.70 5.19
N THR A 173 -21.81 -8.95 5.55
CA THR A 173 -22.94 -8.62 4.68
C THR A 173 -22.56 -7.72 3.49
N ILE A 174 -21.57 -6.82 3.64
CA ILE A 174 -21.01 -6.05 2.52
C ILE A 174 -20.15 -6.96 1.64
N VAL A 175 -19.24 -7.72 2.28
CA VAL A 175 -18.31 -8.60 1.57
C VAL A 175 -19.06 -9.61 0.69
N SER A 176 -20.16 -10.20 1.21
CA SER A 176 -20.96 -11.18 0.47
C SER A 176 -21.71 -10.61 -0.75
N ARG A 177 -21.95 -9.28 -0.80
CA ARG A 177 -22.61 -8.60 -1.90
C ARG A 177 -21.65 -8.02 -2.94
N CYS A 178 -20.36 -8.09 -2.67
CA CYS A 178 -19.34 -7.60 -3.59
C CYS A 178 -18.59 -8.75 -4.25
N ARG A 179 -18.26 -8.60 -5.53
CA ARG A 179 -17.31 -9.50 -6.18
C ARG A 179 -15.90 -9.15 -5.71
N ALA A 180 -15.26 -10.07 -5.02
CA ALA A 180 -13.89 -9.85 -4.52
C ALA A 180 -12.86 -9.86 -5.66
N LEU A 181 -11.99 -8.85 -5.66
CA LEU A 181 -10.81 -8.71 -6.50
C LEU A 181 -9.61 -8.50 -5.60
N LYS A 182 -8.82 -9.54 -5.35
CA LYS A 182 -7.63 -9.46 -4.50
C LYS A 182 -6.40 -9.28 -5.38
N LEU A 183 -5.76 -8.09 -5.32
CA LEU A 183 -4.49 -7.87 -6.00
C LEU A 183 -3.37 -8.59 -5.26
N HIS A 184 -2.48 -9.19 -6.03
CA HIS A 184 -1.29 -9.89 -5.56
C HIS A 184 -0.05 -9.00 -5.69
N PRO A 185 1.03 -9.30 -4.95
CA PRO A 185 2.31 -8.65 -5.17
C PRO A 185 2.73 -8.73 -6.63
N TRP A 186 3.27 -7.61 -7.14
CA TRP A 186 3.74 -7.53 -8.51
C TRP A 186 5.07 -8.28 -8.67
N PRO A 187 5.30 -8.93 -9.81
CA PRO A 187 6.60 -9.51 -10.14
C PRO A 187 7.69 -8.42 -10.15
N ASP A 188 8.89 -8.78 -9.73
CA ASP A 188 10.05 -7.87 -9.65
C ASP A 188 10.35 -7.19 -10.98
N GLU A 189 10.20 -7.90 -12.09
CA GLU A 189 10.40 -7.37 -13.44
C GLU A 189 9.45 -6.21 -13.76
N VAL A 190 8.19 -6.31 -13.33
CA VAL A 190 7.17 -5.27 -13.52
C VAL A 190 7.48 -4.04 -12.67
N ILE A 191 7.90 -4.24 -11.43
CA ILE A 191 8.31 -3.16 -10.53
C ILE A 191 9.54 -2.46 -11.08
N MET A 192 10.56 -3.21 -11.51
CA MET A 192 11.77 -2.65 -12.12
C MET A 192 11.48 -1.89 -13.42
N ALA A 193 10.52 -2.36 -14.21
CA ALA A 193 10.07 -1.63 -15.41
C ALA A 193 9.39 -0.30 -15.05
N ALA A 194 8.53 -0.30 -14.02
CA ALA A 194 7.88 0.90 -13.50
C ALA A 194 8.90 1.92 -12.95
N LEU A 195 9.87 1.48 -12.14
CA LEU A 195 10.94 2.34 -11.61
C LEU A 195 11.76 2.97 -12.74
N ARG A 196 12.15 2.19 -13.76
CA ARG A 196 12.85 2.71 -14.95
C ARG A 196 12.02 3.73 -15.72
N ALA A 197 10.73 3.48 -15.91
CA ALA A 197 9.82 4.41 -16.58
C ALA A 197 9.71 5.76 -15.85
N HIS A 198 9.94 5.78 -14.53
CA HIS A 198 10.01 6.99 -13.71
C HIS A 198 11.44 7.51 -13.53
N SER A 199 12.37 7.08 -14.36
CA SER A 199 13.79 7.55 -14.36
C SER A 199 14.52 7.34 -13.03
N VAL A 200 14.12 6.33 -12.23
CA VAL A 200 14.82 5.97 -11.02
C VAL A 200 16.15 5.32 -11.36
N GLU A 201 17.23 5.78 -10.75
CA GLU A 201 18.59 5.27 -10.96
C GLU A 201 18.68 3.78 -10.57
N SER A 202 19.47 3.00 -11.30
CA SER A 202 19.51 1.53 -11.22
C SER A 202 19.84 0.99 -9.81
N THR A 203 20.77 1.63 -9.10
CA THR A 203 21.14 1.22 -7.73
C THR A 203 20.02 1.50 -6.76
N MET A 204 19.37 2.66 -6.86
CA MET A 204 18.20 3.01 -6.07
C MET A 204 17.00 2.12 -6.40
N ALA A 205 16.78 1.78 -7.66
CA ALA A 205 15.72 0.88 -8.07
C ALA A 205 15.84 -0.52 -7.43
N LYS A 206 17.05 -1.08 -7.36
CA LYS A 206 17.31 -2.36 -6.67
C LYS A 206 17.03 -2.25 -5.16
N LYS A 207 17.46 -1.16 -4.52
CA LYS A 207 17.21 -0.90 -3.10
C LYS A 207 15.71 -0.75 -2.83
N ALA A 208 14.98 0.01 -3.64
CA ALA A 208 13.54 0.18 -3.52
C ALA A 208 12.78 -1.14 -3.74
N LEU A 209 13.22 -1.97 -4.70
CA LEU A 209 12.65 -3.28 -4.94
C LEU A 209 12.76 -4.19 -3.70
N SER A 210 13.89 -4.17 -2.99
CA SER A 210 14.11 -5.03 -1.82
C SER A 210 13.16 -4.75 -0.64
N VAL A 211 12.59 -3.54 -0.57
CA VAL A 211 11.75 -3.10 0.56
C VAL A 211 10.28 -2.88 0.20
N CYS A 212 9.92 -2.94 -1.08
CA CYS A 212 8.57 -2.59 -1.53
C CYS A 212 7.52 -3.70 -1.33
N GLY A 213 7.93 -4.92 -0.95
CA GLY A 213 7.00 -6.03 -0.72
C GLY A 213 6.09 -6.35 -1.91
N GLY A 214 6.55 -6.14 -3.15
CA GLY A 214 5.77 -6.34 -4.35
C GLY A 214 4.81 -5.19 -4.70
N SER A 215 4.98 -4.02 -4.08
CA SER A 215 4.15 -2.83 -4.31
C SER A 215 4.85 -1.81 -5.20
N ILE A 216 4.33 -1.56 -6.41
CA ILE A 216 4.86 -0.53 -7.31
C ILE A 216 4.78 0.86 -6.67
N GLY A 217 3.65 1.18 -6.03
CA GLY A 217 3.47 2.49 -5.39
C GLY A 217 4.44 2.71 -4.23
N GLN A 218 4.70 1.69 -3.43
CA GLN A 218 5.69 1.76 -2.36
C GLN A 218 7.11 1.87 -2.92
N ALA A 219 7.45 1.10 -3.96
CA ALA A 219 8.74 1.19 -4.62
C ALA A 219 9.05 2.60 -5.12
N LEU A 220 8.09 3.24 -5.80
CA LEU A 220 8.21 4.62 -6.27
C LEU A 220 8.31 5.62 -5.11
N SER A 221 7.49 5.44 -4.07
CA SER A 221 7.51 6.31 -2.89
C SER A 221 8.85 6.28 -2.18
N VAL A 222 9.36 5.08 -1.86
CA VAL A 222 10.64 4.95 -1.15
C VAL A 222 11.82 5.35 -2.02
N ALA A 223 11.76 5.15 -3.35
CA ALA A 223 12.83 5.58 -4.25
C ALA A 223 13.03 7.10 -4.25
N ALA A 224 11.97 7.87 -3.99
CA ALA A 224 12.00 9.34 -3.94
C ALA A 224 12.14 9.91 -2.52
N ASP A 225 12.10 9.07 -1.47
CA ASP A 225 12.09 9.51 -0.07
C ASP A 225 13.49 9.45 0.54
N GLU A 226 14.19 10.58 0.49
CA GLU A 226 15.54 10.71 1.07
C GLU A 226 15.51 10.56 2.61
N ALA A 227 14.45 11.03 3.28
CA ALA A 227 14.31 10.91 4.73
C ALA A 227 14.16 9.43 5.15
N TYR A 228 13.42 8.63 4.38
CA TYR A 228 13.35 7.18 4.57
C TYR A 228 14.74 6.53 4.51
N TRP A 229 15.53 6.85 3.49
CA TRP A 229 16.87 6.26 3.34
C TRP A 229 17.84 6.76 4.39
N GLN A 230 17.72 8.03 4.83
CA GLN A 230 18.53 8.54 5.92
C GLN A 230 18.21 7.81 7.23
N ARG A 231 16.94 7.67 7.60
CA ARG A 231 16.53 6.91 8.79
C ARG A 231 17.03 5.46 8.73
N ARG A 232 16.95 4.84 7.55
CA ARG A 232 17.46 3.46 7.35
C ARG A 232 18.97 3.36 7.53
N ARG A 233 19.75 4.38 7.12
CA ARG A 233 21.20 4.46 7.40
C ARG A 233 21.47 4.61 8.89
N ASP A 234 20.72 5.48 9.58
CA ASP A 234 20.84 5.67 11.04
C ASP A 234 20.56 4.35 11.76
N VAL A 235 19.48 3.64 11.38
CA VAL A 235 19.15 2.32 11.94
C VAL A 235 20.26 1.31 11.68
N MET A 236 20.82 1.27 10.46
CA MET A 236 21.92 0.37 10.14
C MET A 236 23.14 0.63 11.03
N GLN A 237 23.49 1.90 11.22
CA GLN A 237 24.63 2.28 12.05
C GLN A 237 24.38 2.02 13.54
N ASP A 238 23.21 2.41 14.05
CA ASP A 238 22.91 2.43 15.47
C ASP A 238 22.47 1.05 16.00
N PHE A 239 21.69 0.30 15.23
CA PHE A 239 21.14 -0.99 15.68
C PHE A 239 21.99 -2.18 15.21
N PHE A 240 22.46 -2.16 13.99
CA PHE A 240 23.27 -3.25 13.44
C PHE A 240 24.78 -3.05 13.69
N GLY A 241 25.22 -1.80 13.91
CA GLY A 241 26.61 -1.44 14.17
C GLY A 241 27.07 -1.68 15.61
N ILE A 242 26.16 -1.88 16.58
CA ILE A 242 26.53 -2.06 18.00
C ILE A 242 27.50 -3.24 18.17
N SER A 243 28.53 -3.06 19.02
CA SER A 243 29.54 -4.07 19.32
C SER A 243 29.73 -4.31 20.81
N ALA A 244 29.36 -3.37 21.66
CA ALA A 244 29.53 -3.49 23.11
C ALA A 244 28.26 -3.05 23.85
N ARG A 245 28.07 -3.54 25.08
CA ARG A 245 26.92 -3.16 25.94
C ARG A 245 26.85 -1.65 26.21
N VAL A 246 27.99 -0.97 26.23
CA VAL A 246 28.02 0.49 26.42
C VAL A 246 27.37 1.24 25.24
N ASP A 247 27.38 0.66 24.05
CA ASP A 247 26.77 1.27 22.88
C ASP A 247 25.25 1.30 22.99
N ILE A 248 24.65 0.33 23.68
CA ILE A 248 23.19 0.27 23.92
C ILE A 248 22.72 1.52 24.65
N LEU A 249 23.42 1.94 25.69
CA LEU A 249 23.05 3.16 26.45
C LEU A 249 23.20 4.42 25.60
N LYS A 250 24.24 4.50 24.76
CA LYS A 250 24.43 5.64 23.85
C LYS A 250 23.29 5.73 22.84
N VAL A 251 23.01 4.60 22.17
CA VAL A 251 21.96 4.54 21.14
C VAL A 251 20.58 4.78 21.75
N SER A 252 20.23 4.12 22.87
CA SER A 252 18.93 4.30 23.51
C SER A 252 18.70 5.73 23.97
N THR A 253 19.76 6.42 24.42
CA THR A 253 19.69 7.84 24.79
C THR A 253 19.51 8.73 23.55
N ALA A 254 20.22 8.47 22.46
CA ALA A 254 20.10 9.22 21.22
C ALA A 254 18.70 9.06 20.57
N TRP A 255 18.09 7.89 20.72
CA TRP A 255 16.76 7.60 20.17
C TRP A 255 15.61 7.94 21.13
N LYS A 256 15.88 8.34 22.37
CA LYS A 256 14.87 8.65 23.39
C LYS A 256 13.81 9.65 22.89
N ASP A 257 14.24 10.72 22.22
CA ASP A 257 13.39 11.81 21.78
C ASP A 257 12.73 11.56 20.41
N ARG A 258 13.10 10.45 19.74
CA ARG A 258 12.53 10.05 18.42
C ARG A 258 11.31 9.13 18.56
N LYS A 259 10.51 9.30 19.61
CA LYS A 259 9.31 8.48 19.90
C LYS A 259 8.28 8.52 18.76
N ASP A 260 8.15 9.64 18.08
CA ASP A 260 7.19 9.80 16.99
C ASP A 260 7.57 8.99 15.73
N GLU A 261 8.85 8.63 15.61
CA GLU A 261 9.38 7.79 14.53
C GLU A 261 9.37 6.29 14.87
N ALA A 262 8.96 5.91 16.08
CA ALA A 262 9.14 4.57 16.63
C ALA A 262 8.53 3.46 15.76
N ASP A 263 7.34 3.67 15.15
CA ASP A 263 6.72 2.65 14.28
C ASP A 263 7.51 2.49 12.98
N GLY A 264 7.99 3.58 12.41
CA GLY A 264 8.85 3.56 11.22
C GLY A 264 10.18 2.85 11.51
N LEU A 265 10.81 3.15 12.64
CA LEU A 265 12.06 2.52 13.07
C LEU A 265 11.90 1.00 13.24
N LEU A 266 10.88 0.56 13.97
CA LEU A 266 10.64 -0.88 14.17
C LEU A 266 10.35 -1.58 12.84
N SER A 267 9.68 -0.91 11.90
CA SER A 267 9.47 -1.43 10.56
C SER A 267 10.77 -1.50 9.76
N ASP A 268 11.64 -0.49 9.86
CA ASP A 268 12.95 -0.50 9.19
C ASP A 268 13.83 -1.65 9.71
N VAL A 269 13.87 -1.88 11.03
CA VAL A 269 14.60 -3.03 11.62
C VAL A 269 14.03 -4.35 11.14
N GLU A 270 12.70 -4.50 11.14
CA GLU A 270 12.02 -5.72 10.66
C GLU A 270 12.33 -6.00 9.20
N ASP A 271 12.25 -4.98 8.33
CA ASP A 271 12.55 -5.11 6.90
C ASP A 271 14.03 -5.44 6.64
N MET A 272 14.94 -4.91 7.44
CA MET A 272 16.36 -5.25 7.37
C MET A 272 16.61 -6.71 7.75
N LEU A 273 16.02 -7.19 8.84
CA LEU A 273 16.13 -8.58 9.26
C LEU A 273 15.49 -9.52 8.22
N ARG A 274 14.35 -9.13 7.66
CA ARG A 274 13.68 -9.85 6.57
C ARG A 274 14.56 -9.93 5.32
N THR A 275 15.25 -8.85 4.95
CA THR A 275 16.20 -8.84 3.83
C THR A 275 17.31 -9.87 4.04
N LEU A 276 17.93 -9.91 5.23
CA LEU A 276 18.94 -10.92 5.56
C LEU A 276 18.41 -12.35 5.38
N MET A 277 17.19 -12.60 5.88
CA MET A 277 16.53 -13.90 5.76
C MET A 277 16.24 -14.26 4.30
N LEU A 278 15.71 -13.33 3.51
CA LEU A 278 15.36 -13.58 2.10
C LEU A 278 16.61 -13.82 1.24
N VAL A 279 17.72 -13.12 1.49
CA VAL A 279 18.99 -13.40 0.84
C VAL A 279 19.48 -14.80 1.21
N ARG A 280 19.44 -15.17 2.51
CA ARG A 280 19.86 -16.50 2.99
C ARG A 280 19.13 -17.64 2.28
N PHE A 281 17.85 -17.47 1.99
CA PHE A 281 17.02 -18.47 1.32
C PHE A 281 16.93 -18.27 -0.21
N GLY A 282 17.81 -17.49 -0.81
CA GLY A 282 17.91 -17.31 -2.25
C GLY A 282 16.72 -16.61 -2.90
N LYS A 283 15.99 -15.80 -2.12
CA LYS A 283 14.83 -15.04 -2.59
C LYS A 283 15.15 -13.58 -2.92
N GLN A 284 16.34 -13.12 -2.55
CA GLN A 284 16.85 -11.78 -2.88
C GLN A 284 18.34 -11.83 -3.23
N ASP A 285 18.83 -10.77 -3.89
CA ASP A 285 20.23 -10.66 -4.36
C ASP A 285 21.19 -10.49 -3.16
N ALA A 286 22.30 -11.24 -3.19
CA ALA A 286 23.32 -11.19 -2.15
C ALA A 286 24.03 -9.83 -2.06
N SER A 287 24.02 -9.01 -3.12
CA SER A 287 24.57 -7.64 -3.10
C SER A 287 23.91 -6.75 -2.06
N LEU A 288 22.68 -7.06 -1.64
CA LEU A 288 21.99 -6.31 -0.57
C LEU A 288 22.64 -6.47 0.80
N LEU A 289 23.53 -7.47 0.98
CA LEU A 289 24.28 -7.65 2.22
C LEU A 289 25.45 -6.66 2.36
N GLU A 290 25.92 -6.05 1.27
CA GLU A 290 27.10 -5.17 1.28
C GLU A 290 26.96 -3.96 2.21
N ASP A 291 25.71 -3.50 2.40
CA ASP A 291 25.40 -2.38 3.31
C ASP A 291 25.46 -2.80 4.80
N TYR A 292 25.49 -4.11 5.13
CA TYR A 292 25.47 -4.60 6.52
C TYR A 292 26.87 -4.80 7.10
N PRO A 293 27.06 -4.60 8.44
CA PRO A 293 28.30 -5.00 9.12
C PRO A 293 28.57 -6.51 8.99
N GLU A 294 29.85 -6.91 8.99
CA GLU A 294 30.30 -8.28 8.69
C GLU A 294 29.55 -9.40 9.47
N PRO A 295 29.29 -9.31 10.79
CA PRO A 295 28.56 -10.37 11.49
C PRO A 295 27.14 -10.60 10.91
N TRP A 296 26.47 -9.54 10.45
CA TRP A 296 25.15 -9.62 9.82
C TRP A 296 25.22 -10.15 8.39
N GLN A 297 26.28 -9.81 7.65
CA GLN A 297 26.53 -10.42 6.33
C GLN A 297 26.69 -11.93 6.46
N ARG A 298 27.42 -12.40 7.47
CA ARG A 298 27.58 -13.84 7.75
C ARG A 298 26.21 -14.48 8.05
N LEU A 299 25.38 -13.87 8.89
CA LEU A 299 24.02 -14.34 9.14
C LEU A 299 23.21 -14.45 7.83
N GLY A 300 23.28 -13.43 6.97
CA GLY A 300 22.58 -13.43 5.67
C GLY A 300 23.11 -14.48 4.69
N ARG A 301 24.36 -14.94 4.81
CA ARG A 301 24.95 -16.00 3.97
C ARG A 301 24.75 -17.41 4.54
N GLU A 302 24.90 -17.58 5.85
CA GLU A 302 25.04 -18.90 6.49
C GLU A 302 24.07 -19.12 7.66
N GLY A 303 23.31 -18.10 8.06
CA GLY A 303 22.44 -18.14 9.23
C GLY A 303 21.38 -19.23 9.20
N GLU A 304 21.04 -19.71 10.38
CA GLU A 304 19.99 -20.71 10.55
C GLU A 304 18.62 -20.05 10.82
N LEU A 305 17.53 -20.71 10.42
CA LEU A 305 16.17 -20.20 10.58
C LEU A 305 15.83 -19.82 12.06
N PRO A 306 16.22 -20.59 13.08
CA PRO A 306 15.95 -20.21 14.48
C PRO A 306 16.52 -18.85 14.89
N SER A 307 17.68 -18.43 14.36
CA SER A 307 18.27 -17.12 14.63
C SER A 307 17.41 -16.00 14.04
N PHE A 308 16.95 -16.15 12.81
CA PHE A 308 16.04 -15.18 12.19
C PHE A 308 14.72 -15.07 12.95
N MET A 309 14.15 -16.20 13.38
CA MET A 309 12.91 -16.21 14.18
C MET A 309 13.07 -15.44 15.49
N LYS A 310 14.14 -15.64 16.23
CA LYS A 310 14.41 -14.89 17.48
C LYS A 310 14.57 -13.40 17.27
N LEU A 311 15.22 -12.99 16.17
CA LEU A 311 15.37 -11.58 15.82
C LEU A 311 14.01 -10.95 15.46
N MET A 312 13.15 -11.67 14.72
CA MET A 312 11.81 -11.21 14.40
C MET A 312 10.91 -11.15 15.65
N ASP A 313 11.05 -12.12 16.58
CA ASP A 313 10.36 -12.11 17.86
C ASP A 313 10.76 -10.91 18.71
N ALA A 314 12.04 -10.50 18.69
CA ALA A 314 12.51 -9.31 19.39
C ALA A 314 11.83 -8.03 18.89
N VAL A 315 11.63 -7.89 17.59
CA VAL A 315 10.88 -6.75 17.02
C VAL A 315 9.39 -6.80 17.40
N THR A 316 8.80 -8.00 17.38
CA THR A 316 7.40 -8.20 17.79
C THR A 316 7.21 -7.83 19.27
N GLU A 317 8.12 -8.23 20.14
CA GLU A 317 8.08 -7.87 21.57
C GLU A 317 8.28 -6.37 21.78
N ALA A 318 9.17 -5.73 21.02
CA ALA A 318 9.31 -4.27 21.04
C ALA A 318 8.00 -3.53 20.71
N ARG A 319 7.26 -4.00 19.68
CA ARG A 319 5.93 -3.47 19.34
C ARG A 319 4.92 -3.68 20.49
N ARG A 320 4.94 -4.87 21.11
CA ARG A 320 4.08 -5.20 22.25
C ARG A 320 4.37 -4.32 23.45
N MET A 321 5.65 -4.10 23.78
CA MET A 321 6.07 -3.20 24.87
C MET A 321 5.54 -1.78 24.66
N ARG A 322 5.57 -1.26 23.40
CA ARG A 322 4.98 0.04 23.06
C ARG A 322 3.47 0.07 23.30
N MET A 323 2.74 -0.95 22.88
CA MET A 323 1.30 -1.04 23.11
C MET A 323 0.97 -1.03 24.60
N ASN A 324 1.84 -1.61 25.44
CA ASN A 324 1.74 -1.63 26.90
C ASN A 324 2.32 -0.37 27.57
N GLN A 325 2.55 0.72 26.81
CA GLN A 325 3.01 2.03 27.32
C GLN A 325 4.37 2.02 28.02
N VAL A 326 5.22 1.05 27.70
CA VAL A 326 6.62 1.06 28.16
C VAL A 326 7.35 2.25 27.53
N THR A 327 8.27 2.86 28.28
CA THR A 327 9.04 4.02 27.79
C THR A 327 9.81 3.65 26.52
N TRP A 328 9.84 4.56 25.56
CA TRP A 328 10.49 4.30 24.28
C TRP A 328 11.97 3.94 24.43
N GLN A 329 12.67 4.60 25.36
CA GLN A 329 14.05 4.28 25.67
C GLN A 329 14.22 2.81 26.11
N ALA A 330 13.37 2.32 27.02
CA ALA A 330 13.43 0.92 27.49
C ALA A 330 13.10 -0.08 26.37
N VAL A 331 12.20 0.27 25.46
CA VAL A 331 11.91 -0.56 24.26
C VAL A 331 13.14 -0.68 23.37
N VAL A 332 13.84 0.43 23.10
CA VAL A 332 15.08 0.44 22.32
C VAL A 332 16.18 -0.36 23.00
N GLU A 333 16.36 -0.19 24.31
CA GLU A 333 17.35 -0.94 25.10
C GLU A 333 17.11 -2.45 25.01
N GLN A 334 15.88 -2.89 25.21
CA GLN A 334 15.52 -4.31 25.14
C GLN A 334 15.72 -4.89 23.72
N LEU A 335 15.33 -4.15 22.68
CA LEU A 335 15.54 -4.56 21.31
C LEU A 335 17.04 -4.71 21.00
N LEU A 336 17.86 -3.71 21.35
CA LEU A 336 19.31 -3.74 21.13
C LEU A 336 19.99 -4.88 21.90
N LEU A 337 19.56 -5.16 23.13
CA LEU A 337 20.04 -6.32 23.91
C LEU A 337 19.77 -7.62 23.16
N SER A 338 18.54 -7.81 22.71
CA SER A 338 18.16 -9.04 21.97
C SER A 338 18.95 -9.20 20.68
N LEU A 339 19.15 -8.10 19.90
CA LEU A 339 19.96 -8.12 18.68
C LEU A 339 21.43 -8.48 18.99
N MET A 340 22.01 -7.91 20.05
CA MET A 340 23.40 -8.14 20.42
C MET A 340 23.61 -9.57 20.95
N GLU A 341 22.69 -10.10 21.77
CA GLU A 341 22.75 -11.47 22.27
C GLU A 341 22.72 -12.49 21.12
N GLU A 342 21.87 -12.28 20.14
CA GLU A 342 21.83 -13.18 19.00
C GLU A 342 23.09 -13.03 18.15
N LYS A 343 23.54 -11.79 17.85
CA LYS A 343 24.78 -11.49 17.13
C LYS A 343 26.01 -12.16 17.75
N SER A 344 26.11 -12.21 19.09
CA SER A 344 27.28 -12.81 19.77
C SER A 344 27.48 -14.29 19.46
N LYS A 345 26.43 -14.99 19.06
CA LYS A 345 26.48 -16.42 18.67
C LYS A 345 27.17 -16.68 17.32
N TRP A 346 27.26 -15.66 16.47
CA TRP A 346 27.86 -15.78 15.12
C TRP A 346 29.25 -15.16 15.02
N SER A 347 29.69 -14.48 16.09
CA SER A 347 30.99 -13.78 16.14
C SER A 347 32.14 -14.69 16.56
N MET A 348 31.89 -16.01 16.76
CA MET A 348 32.91 -17.00 17.11
C MET A 348 33.44 -17.74 15.87
#